data_41bb50f5887ebee4cc2087e5210fa576
#
_entry.id   41bb50f5887ebee4cc2087e5210fa576
#
_cell.length_a   1.000
_cell.length_b   1.000
_cell.length_c   1.000
_cell.angle_alpha   90.00
_cell.angle_beta   90.00
_cell.angle_gamma   90.00
#
_symmetry.space_group_name_H-M   'P 1'
#
loop_
_entity.id
_entity.type
_entity.pdbx_description
1 polymer ?
#
loop_
_entity_poly.entity_id
_entity_poly.type
_entity_poly.pdbx_seq_one_letter_code
_entity_poly.pdbx_strand_id
1 'polypeptide(L)'
;TMAPRFTSLWEKLHIANDDFIRTTEDRHKKVVKEILQIVMNNGDIYEAEYEGLYSVSEERFITEKEADSGAFRDIKKLKEKNYFFKMSAYQEQLIKHINSNPNFIQPNHRKNEILGFLKKPLNDLCISRPKSRLNWGIELPFDDKYVTYVWFDALINYITAAGYSSDKNLFQSLW
;
A
#
# COMPACT_ATOMS: atom_id res chain seq x y z
N THR A 1 1.57 1.77 -25.02
CA THR A 1 1.27 1.89 -23.58
C THR A 1 -0.23 2.09 -23.36
N MET A 2 -0.76 1.65 -22.19
CA MET A 2 -2.22 1.79 -21.91
C MET A 2 -2.61 3.20 -21.41
N ALA A 3 -1.68 3.90 -20.75
CA ALA A 3 -1.96 5.21 -20.14
C ALA A 3 -2.62 6.24 -21.08
N PRO A 4 -2.17 6.44 -22.34
CA PRO A 4 -2.85 7.36 -23.26
C PRO A 4 -4.31 7.01 -23.58
N ARG A 5 -4.68 5.72 -23.45
CA ARG A 5 -6.08 5.31 -23.64
C ARG A 5 -6.99 5.80 -22.54
N PHE A 6 -6.47 5.83 -21.29
CA PHE A 6 -7.23 6.36 -20.18
C PHE A 6 -7.39 7.87 -20.27
N THR A 7 -6.32 8.62 -20.58
CA THR A 7 -6.42 10.07 -20.71
C THR A 7 -7.35 10.49 -21.83
N SER A 8 -7.32 9.80 -23.00
CA SER A 8 -8.24 10.10 -24.09
C SER A 8 -9.71 9.72 -23.78
N LEU A 9 -9.93 8.74 -22.90
CA LEU A 9 -11.27 8.43 -22.40
C LEU A 9 -11.79 9.54 -21.49
N TRP A 10 -10.95 10.10 -20.64
CA TRP A 10 -11.34 11.20 -19.76
C TRP A 10 -11.73 12.45 -20.53
N GLU A 11 -11.00 12.78 -21.59
CA GLU A 11 -11.37 13.87 -22.50
C GLU A 11 -12.78 13.66 -23.08
N LYS A 12 -13.09 12.44 -23.54
CA LYS A 12 -14.42 12.09 -24.06
C LYS A 12 -15.53 12.16 -23.02
N LEU A 13 -15.20 11.91 -21.76
CA LEU A 13 -16.13 11.96 -20.63
C LEU A 13 -16.18 13.35 -19.97
N HIS A 14 -15.47 14.34 -20.52
CA HIS A 14 -15.35 15.70 -19.96
C HIS A 14 -14.87 15.71 -18.50
N ILE A 15 -13.97 14.78 -18.15
CA ILE A 15 -13.34 14.72 -16.82
C ILE A 15 -12.18 15.70 -16.83
N ALA A 16 -12.28 16.76 -16.03
CA ALA A 16 -11.19 17.67 -15.73
C ALA A 16 -10.43 17.18 -14.50
N ASN A 17 -9.13 16.95 -14.64
CA ASN A 17 -8.24 16.57 -13.56
C ASN A 17 -7.04 17.53 -13.53
N ASP A 18 -6.57 17.87 -12.32
CA ASP A 18 -5.42 18.75 -12.13
C ASP A 18 -4.10 18.03 -12.35
N ASP A 19 -4.06 16.72 -12.07
CA ASP A 19 -2.87 15.89 -12.23
C ASP A 19 -3.23 14.46 -12.63
N PHE A 20 -2.28 13.76 -13.26
CA PHE A 20 -2.33 12.35 -13.55
C PHE A 20 -1.03 11.67 -13.12
N ILE A 21 -1.01 11.11 -11.94
CA ILE A 21 0.17 10.47 -11.37
C ILE A 21 0.24 8.97 -11.76
N ARG A 22 1.45 8.51 -12.00
CA ARG A 22 1.76 7.09 -12.23
C ARG A 22 2.85 6.62 -11.29
N THR A 23 2.72 5.40 -10.78
CA THR A 23 3.73 4.78 -9.90
C THR A 23 5.10 4.60 -10.57
N THR A 24 5.15 4.70 -11.90
CA THR A 24 6.41 4.64 -12.67
C THR A 24 7.14 5.97 -12.79
N GLU A 25 6.55 7.08 -12.35
CA GLU A 25 7.16 8.40 -12.41
C GLU A 25 8.22 8.57 -11.33
N ASP A 26 9.31 9.29 -11.67
CA ASP A 26 10.42 9.47 -10.76
C ASP A 26 10.04 10.30 -9.52
N ARG A 27 9.09 11.25 -9.65
CA ARG A 27 8.54 11.99 -8.50
C ARG A 27 7.89 11.06 -7.49
N HIS A 28 7.13 10.05 -7.95
CA HIS A 28 6.49 9.07 -7.09
C HIS A 28 7.51 8.12 -6.45
N LYS A 29 8.41 7.55 -7.24
CA LYS A 29 9.46 6.64 -6.74
C LYS A 29 10.32 7.29 -5.66
N LYS A 30 10.63 8.59 -5.83
CA LYS A 30 11.37 9.36 -4.83
C LYS A 30 10.63 9.44 -3.51
N VAL A 31 9.34 9.80 -3.55
CA VAL A 31 8.50 9.91 -2.33
C VAL A 31 8.34 8.56 -1.65
N VAL A 32 8.10 7.48 -2.40
CA VAL A 32 8.00 6.12 -1.85
C VAL A 32 9.27 5.75 -1.09
N LYS A 33 10.45 5.97 -1.69
CA LYS A 33 11.74 5.67 -1.03
C LYS A 33 11.95 6.51 0.23
N GLU A 34 11.59 7.79 0.19
CA GLU A 34 11.69 8.70 1.32
C GLU A 34 10.80 8.25 2.49
N ILE A 35 9.53 7.94 2.22
CA ILE A 35 8.59 7.46 3.25
C ILE A 35 9.04 6.11 3.82
N LEU A 36 9.47 5.17 2.98
CA LEU A 36 10.00 3.88 3.43
C LEU A 36 11.19 4.06 4.38
N GLN A 37 12.10 4.98 4.07
CA GLN A 37 13.26 5.26 4.92
C GLN A 37 12.85 5.89 6.26
N ILE A 38 11.89 6.80 6.24
CA ILE A 38 11.36 7.42 7.47
C ILE A 38 10.71 6.36 8.36
N VAL A 39 9.85 5.52 7.80
CA VAL A 39 9.12 4.48 8.54
C VAL A 39 10.08 3.42 9.08
N MET A 40 11.12 3.06 8.30
CA MET A 40 12.19 2.16 8.76
C MET A 40 12.98 2.76 9.93
N ASN A 41 13.37 4.04 9.84
CA ASN A 41 14.11 4.74 10.87
C ASN A 41 13.31 4.88 12.18
N ASN A 42 11.99 4.96 12.08
CA ASN A 42 11.08 4.97 13.23
C ASN A 42 10.95 3.58 13.90
N GLY A 43 11.49 2.53 13.29
CA GLY A 43 11.39 1.16 13.79
C GLY A 43 10.05 0.48 13.51
N ASP A 44 9.26 1.03 12.58
CA ASP A 44 7.94 0.51 12.22
C ASP A 44 7.98 -0.50 11.06
N ILE A 45 9.16 -0.76 10.52
CA ILE A 45 9.42 -1.84 9.55
C ILE A 45 10.38 -2.84 10.18
N TYR A 46 10.11 -4.13 9.98
CA TYR A 46 10.98 -5.23 10.43
C TYR A 46 11.04 -6.34 9.38
N GLU A 47 12.15 -7.09 9.39
CA GLU A 47 12.30 -8.31 8.58
C GLU A 47 11.73 -9.49 9.34
N ALA A 48 10.96 -10.33 8.68
CA ALA A 48 10.51 -11.61 9.22
C ALA A 48 10.48 -12.69 8.13
N GLU A 49 10.71 -13.92 8.58
CA GLU A 49 10.52 -15.08 7.74
C GLU A 49 9.07 -15.54 7.90
N TYR A 50 8.38 -15.67 6.79
CA TYR A 50 7.02 -16.18 6.75
C TYR A 50 6.99 -17.50 5.98
N GLU A 51 6.40 -18.50 6.60
CA GLU A 51 6.12 -19.79 5.96
C GLU A 51 4.60 -19.98 5.90
N GLY A 52 4.07 -20.24 4.72
CA GLY A 52 2.63 -20.41 4.55
C GLY A 52 2.25 -20.87 3.15
N LEU A 53 0.95 -21.06 2.97
CA LEU A 53 0.36 -21.36 1.68
C LEU A 53 0.30 -20.09 0.83
N TYR A 54 0.84 -20.15 -0.36
CA TYR A 54 0.91 -19.05 -1.29
C TYR A 54 0.14 -19.39 -2.56
N SER A 55 -0.83 -18.54 -2.91
CA SER A 55 -1.50 -18.63 -4.20
C SER A 55 -0.69 -17.88 -5.26
N VAL A 56 -0.21 -18.61 -6.27
CA VAL A 56 0.57 -18.02 -7.36
C VAL A 56 -0.32 -17.14 -8.25
N SER A 57 -1.58 -17.54 -8.45
CA SER A 57 -2.54 -16.78 -9.26
C SER A 57 -2.93 -15.44 -8.64
N GLU A 58 -3.03 -15.38 -7.30
CA GLU A 58 -3.42 -14.17 -6.57
C GLU A 58 -2.22 -13.40 -6.03
N GLU A 59 -1.01 -13.93 -6.22
CA GLU A 59 0.26 -13.34 -5.76
C GLU A 59 0.27 -12.98 -4.26
N ARG A 60 -0.42 -13.78 -3.41
CA ARG A 60 -0.51 -13.55 -1.97
C ARG A 60 -0.46 -14.84 -1.15
N PHE A 61 -0.08 -14.70 0.11
CA PHE A 61 -0.27 -15.75 1.09
C PHE A 61 -1.77 -15.88 1.43
N ILE A 62 -2.20 -17.12 1.60
CA ILE A 62 -3.57 -17.51 1.93
C ILE A 62 -3.58 -18.36 3.19
N THR A 63 -4.68 -18.32 3.91
CA THR A 63 -4.91 -19.17 5.07
C THR A 63 -5.25 -20.59 4.64
N GLU A 64 -5.09 -21.59 5.52
CA GLU A 64 -5.52 -22.96 5.26
C GLU A 64 -7.01 -23.02 4.91
N LYS A 65 -7.84 -22.25 5.61
CA LYS A 65 -9.29 -22.15 5.34
C LYS A 65 -9.59 -21.62 3.93
N GLU A 66 -8.82 -20.65 3.45
CA GLU A 66 -8.95 -20.16 2.08
C GLU A 66 -8.49 -21.20 1.07
N ALA A 67 -7.41 -21.94 1.34
CA ALA A 67 -6.92 -23.02 0.50
C ALA A 67 -7.95 -24.14 0.35
N ASP A 68 -8.60 -24.52 1.45
CA ASP A 68 -9.63 -25.56 1.49
C ASP A 68 -10.93 -25.16 0.77
N SER A 69 -11.15 -23.86 0.55
CA SER A 69 -12.35 -23.35 -0.16
C SER A 69 -12.43 -23.76 -1.63
N GLY A 70 -11.32 -24.21 -2.22
CA GLY A 70 -11.20 -24.54 -3.64
C GLY A 70 -11.24 -23.34 -4.59
N ALA A 71 -11.28 -22.12 -4.05
CA ALA A 71 -11.33 -20.88 -4.83
C ALA A 71 -9.96 -20.50 -5.42
N PHE A 72 -8.88 -21.04 -4.88
CA PHE A 72 -7.51 -20.69 -5.25
C PHE A 72 -6.84 -21.83 -6.03
N ARG A 73 -6.11 -21.47 -7.09
CA ARG A 73 -5.32 -22.42 -7.90
C ARG A 73 -3.82 -22.21 -7.64
N ASP A 74 -3.02 -23.19 -8.01
CA ASP A 74 -1.55 -23.12 -7.93
C ASP A 74 -1.04 -22.74 -6.52
N ILE A 75 -1.57 -23.42 -5.50
CA ILE A 75 -1.15 -23.20 -4.11
C ILE A 75 0.18 -23.93 -3.89
N LYS A 76 1.16 -23.21 -3.34
CA LYS A 76 2.47 -23.74 -2.97
C LYS A 76 2.79 -23.39 -1.52
N LYS A 77 3.42 -24.30 -0.81
CA LYS A 77 4.04 -23.98 0.47
C LYS A 77 5.32 -23.18 0.20
N LEU A 78 5.38 -21.98 0.73
CA LEU A 78 6.49 -21.07 0.49
C LEU A 78 7.03 -20.59 1.83
N LYS A 79 8.35 -20.57 1.94
CA LYS A 79 9.08 -19.98 3.05
C LYS A 79 9.92 -18.85 2.49
N GLU A 80 9.63 -17.62 2.92
CA GLU A 80 10.25 -16.44 2.35
C GLU A 80 10.47 -15.37 3.43
N LYS A 81 11.63 -14.72 3.38
CA LYS A 81 11.89 -13.53 4.17
C LYS A 81 11.32 -12.31 3.45
N ASN A 82 10.64 -11.46 4.20
CA ASN A 82 10.08 -10.21 3.71
C ASN A 82 10.15 -9.13 4.78
N TYR A 83 9.94 -7.88 4.36
CA TYR A 83 9.76 -6.74 5.24
C TYR A 83 8.29 -6.52 5.53
N PHE A 84 7.97 -6.22 6.79
CA PHE A 84 6.62 -6.00 7.29
C PHE A 84 6.52 -4.63 7.95
N PHE A 85 5.43 -3.92 7.66
CA PHE A 85 5.04 -2.70 8.36
C PHE A 85 4.17 -3.06 9.56
N LYS A 86 4.49 -2.51 10.74
CA LYS A 86 3.78 -2.74 12.01
C LYS A 86 2.40 -2.05 12.02
N MET A 87 1.52 -2.42 11.09
CA MET A 87 0.19 -1.84 10.98
C MET A 87 -0.64 -2.05 12.25
N SER A 88 -0.44 -3.16 12.94
CA SER A 88 -1.10 -3.50 14.19
C SER A 88 -0.85 -2.45 15.29
N ALA A 89 0.33 -1.84 15.33
CA ALA A 89 0.69 -0.82 16.33
C ALA A 89 -0.12 0.47 16.19
N TYR A 90 -0.69 0.73 15.02
CA TYR A 90 -1.43 1.96 14.71
C TYR A 90 -2.94 1.84 14.92
N GLN A 91 -3.45 0.64 15.19
CA GLN A 91 -4.89 0.35 15.26
C GLN A 91 -5.65 1.24 16.25
N GLU A 92 -5.18 1.31 17.49
CA GLU A 92 -5.86 2.10 18.54
C GLU A 92 -5.80 3.60 18.25
N GLN A 93 -4.64 4.07 17.75
CA GLN A 93 -4.46 5.46 17.37
C GLN A 93 -5.40 5.85 16.22
N LEU A 94 -5.56 4.98 15.22
CA LEU A 94 -6.48 5.19 14.11
C LEU A 94 -7.94 5.24 14.58
N ILE A 95 -8.37 4.31 15.44
CA ILE A 95 -9.71 4.30 16.03
C ILE A 95 -9.98 5.61 16.79
N LYS A 96 -9.01 6.05 17.60
CA LYS A 96 -9.12 7.32 18.34
C LYS A 96 -9.24 8.49 17.39
N HIS A 97 -8.42 8.54 16.34
CA HIS A 97 -8.46 9.60 15.33
C HIS A 97 -9.81 9.68 14.63
N ILE A 98 -10.35 8.54 14.15
CA ILE A 98 -11.66 8.45 13.49
C ILE A 98 -12.79 8.95 14.40
N ASN A 99 -12.74 8.61 15.69
CA ASN A 99 -13.75 9.01 16.65
C ASN A 99 -13.67 10.50 17.01
N SER A 100 -12.45 11.05 17.08
CA SER A 100 -12.23 12.46 17.40
C SER A 100 -12.47 13.40 16.21
N ASN A 101 -12.53 12.87 14.99
CA ASN A 101 -12.70 13.64 13.76
C ASN A 101 -13.94 13.13 12.98
N PRO A 102 -15.16 13.62 13.32
CA PRO A 102 -16.40 13.09 12.75
C PRO A 102 -16.49 13.11 11.23
N ASN A 103 -15.80 14.06 10.59
CA ASN A 103 -15.80 14.26 9.13
C ASN A 103 -14.65 13.55 8.41
N PHE A 104 -13.77 12.84 9.13
CA PHE A 104 -12.60 12.17 8.54
C PHE A 104 -13.01 11.04 7.56
N ILE A 105 -14.08 10.30 7.88
CA ILE A 105 -14.64 9.30 6.99
C ILE A 105 -16.11 9.59 6.73
N GLN A 106 -16.46 9.79 5.47
CA GLN A 106 -17.80 10.06 5.03
C GLN A 106 -18.20 9.15 3.86
N PRO A 107 -19.48 8.83 3.72
CA PRO A 107 -20.60 9.07 4.64
C PRO A 107 -20.57 8.13 5.86
N ASN A 108 -21.40 8.36 6.85
CA ASN A 108 -21.39 7.66 8.14
C ASN A 108 -21.41 6.12 8.03
N HIS A 109 -22.11 5.54 7.05
CA HIS A 109 -22.12 4.09 6.89
C HIS A 109 -20.71 3.55 6.59
N ARG A 110 -19.88 4.27 5.81
CA ARG A 110 -18.48 3.90 5.55
C ARG A 110 -17.62 4.01 6.80
N LYS A 111 -17.83 5.04 7.62
CA LYS A 111 -17.20 5.14 8.94
C LYS A 111 -17.51 3.91 9.81
N ASN A 112 -18.79 3.50 9.85
CA ASN A 112 -19.20 2.34 10.64
C ASN A 112 -18.61 1.02 10.11
N GLU A 113 -18.48 0.86 8.79
CA GLU A 113 -17.80 -0.29 8.19
C GLU A 113 -16.33 -0.36 8.61
N ILE A 114 -15.60 0.75 8.52
CA ILE A 114 -14.20 0.81 8.92
C ILE A 114 -14.04 0.55 10.42
N LEU A 115 -14.84 1.18 11.27
CA LEU A 115 -14.80 0.91 12.71
C LEU A 115 -15.17 -0.54 13.03
N GLY A 116 -16.12 -1.13 12.27
CA GLY A 116 -16.46 -2.55 12.37
C GLY A 116 -15.29 -3.46 12.01
N PHE A 117 -14.55 -3.15 10.96
CA PHE A 117 -13.32 -3.85 10.57
C PHE A 117 -12.24 -3.73 11.66
N LEU A 118 -12.03 -2.53 12.20
CA LEU A 118 -11.02 -2.25 13.23
C LEU A 118 -11.34 -2.86 14.62
N LYS A 119 -12.50 -3.48 14.81
CA LYS A 119 -12.78 -4.27 16.03
C LYS A 119 -11.97 -5.56 16.10
N LYS A 120 -11.49 -6.06 14.97
CA LYS A 120 -10.62 -7.24 14.92
C LYS A 120 -9.16 -6.78 14.95
N PRO A 121 -8.26 -7.53 15.58
CA PRO A 121 -6.84 -7.21 15.54
C PRO A 121 -6.34 -7.10 14.10
N LEU A 122 -5.63 -6.01 13.80
CA LEU A 122 -4.94 -5.87 12.53
C LEU A 122 -3.68 -6.73 12.51
N ASN A 123 -3.42 -7.35 11.37
CA ASN A 123 -2.15 -7.99 11.10
C ASN A 123 -1.17 -6.98 10.49
N ASP A 124 0.13 -7.20 10.72
CA ASP A 124 1.16 -6.43 10.08
C ASP A 124 1.17 -6.67 8.57
N LEU A 125 1.46 -5.63 7.82
CA LEU A 125 1.38 -5.65 6.37
C LEU A 125 2.74 -6.04 5.76
N CYS A 126 2.79 -7.09 4.96
CA CYS A 126 3.95 -7.40 4.14
C CYS A 126 4.10 -6.33 3.04
N ILE A 127 5.24 -5.60 3.05
CA ILE A 127 5.49 -4.46 2.17
C ILE A 127 6.56 -4.71 1.13
N SER A 128 7.10 -5.92 1.03
CA SER A 128 8.18 -6.24 0.10
C SER A 128 7.96 -7.51 -0.69
N ARG A 129 8.72 -7.64 -1.78
CA ARG A 129 8.91 -8.89 -2.53
C ARG A 129 10.37 -9.03 -2.91
N PRO A 130 10.98 -10.22 -2.79
CA PRO A 130 12.35 -10.45 -3.28
C PRO A 130 12.43 -10.24 -4.79
N LYS A 131 13.50 -9.62 -5.27
CA LYS A 131 13.75 -9.45 -6.72
C LYS A 131 13.85 -10.76 -7.49
N SER A 132 14.20 -11.85 -6.82
CA SER A 132 14.19 -13.19 -7.42
C SER A 132 12.80 -13.64 -7.87
N ARG A 133 11.75 -13.06 -7.29
CA ARG A 133 10.35 -13.33 -7.66
C ARG A 133 9.71 -12.22 -8.48
N LEU A 134 10.04 -10.97 -8.18
CA LEU A 134 9.52 -9.79 -8.84
C LEU A 134 10.69 -8.88 -9.20
N ASN A 135 11.14 -8.92 -10.43
CA ASN A 135 12.31 -8.18 -10.90
C ASN A 135 12.04 -6.73 -11.30
N TRP A 136 10.81 -6.25 -11.11
CA TRP A 136 10.39 -4.88 -11.36
C TRP A 136 9.68 -4.30 -10.13
N GLY A 137 9.69 -3.00 -10.00
CA GLY A 137 9.10 -2.27 -8.87
C GLY A 137 10.06 -1.25 -8.29
N ILE A 138 9.64 -0.59 -7.22
CA ILE A 138 10.45 0.38 -6.51
C ILE A 138 11.30 -0.37 -5.48
N GLU A 139 12.62 -0.28 -5.61
CA GLU A 139 13.56 -0.90 -4.68
C GLU A 139 13.43 -0.30 -3.28
N LEU A 140 13.54 -1.15 -2.25
CA LEU A 140 13.62 -0.67 -0.88
C LEU A 140 14.92 0.13 -0.68
N PRO A 141 14.88 1.32 -0.06
CA PRO A 141 16.07 2.16 0.11
C PRO A 141 17.11 1.57 1.07
N PHE A 142 16.72 0.62 1.91
CA PHE A 142 17.57 -0.03 2.92
C PHE A 142 17.94 -1.47 2.56
N ASP A 143 17.38 -2.06 1.49
CA ASP A 143 17.75 -3.39 0.98
C ASP A 143 17.40 -3.52 -0.50
N ASP A 144 18.40 -3.45 -1.36
CA ASP A 144 18.27 -3.49 -2.82
C ASP A 144 17.88 -4.85 -3.40
N LYS A 145 17.85 -5.90 -2.58
CA LYS A 145 17.40 -7.25 -2.98
C LYS A 145 15.87 -7.38 -3.04
N TYR A 146 15.16 -6.37 -2.54
CA TYR A 146 13.70 -6.35 -2.47
C TYR A 146 13.12 -5.16 -3.23
N VAL A 147 11.91 -5.34 -3.71
CA VAL A 147 11.06 -4.28 -4.23
C VAL A 147 9.84 -4.07 -3.35
N THR A 148 9.30 -2.87 -3.38
CA THR A 148 8.11 -2.48 -2.63
C THR A 148 6.88 -3.22 -3.15
N TYR A 149 6.07 -3.74 -2.24
CA TYR A 149 4.79 -4.35 -2.59
C TYR A 149 3.72 -3.29 -2.88
N VAL A 150 2.84 -3.61 -3.83
CA VAL A 150 1.91 -2.67 -4.46
C VAL A 150 1.08 -1.82 -3.50
N TRP A 151 0.62 -2.37 -2.39
CA TRP A 151 -0.24 -1.61 -1.48
C TRP A 151 0.48 -0.44 -0.79
N PHE A 152 1.74 -0.62 -0.40
CA PHE A 152 2.53 0.48 0.15
C PHE A 152 2.89 1.50 -0.93
N ASP A 153 3.29 1.03 -2.11
CA ASP A 153 3.61 1.86 -3.27
C ASP A 153 2.37 2.67 -3.71
N ALA A 154 1.27 1.99 -4.04
CA ALA A 154 0.08 2.62 -4.62
C ALA A 154 -0.55 3.69 -3.71
N LEU A 155 -0.59 3.49 -2.40
CA LEU A 155 -1.20 4.46 -1.49
C LEU A 155 -0.39 5.76 -1.34
N ILE A 156 0.91 5.72 -1.58
CA ILE A 156 1.79 6.91 -1.56
C ILE A 156 1.48 7.88 -2.73
N ASN A 157 0.75 7.44 -3.76
CA ASN A 157 0.29 8.34 -4.82
C ASN A 157 -0.47 9.57 -4.29
N TYR A 158 -1.31 9.38 -3.28
CA TYR A 158 -2.13 10.47 -2.73
C TYR A 158 -1.27 11.62 -2.19
N ILE A 159 -0.27 11.31 -1.37
CA ILE A 159 0.61 12.34 -0.81
C ILE A 159 1.58 12.89 -1.85
N THR A 160 2.00 12.08 -2.83
CA THR A 160 2.85 12.54 -3.93
C THR A 160 2.12 13.56 -4.79
N ALA A 161 0.88 13.27 -5.19
CA ALA A 161 0.05 14.19 -5.98
C ALA A 161 -0.29 15.46 -5.19
N ALA A 162 -0.46 15.36 -3.88
CA ALA A 162 -0.67 16.51 -3.00
C ALA A 162 0.59 17.39 -2.81
N GLY A 163 1.73 17.06 -3.43
CA GLY A 163 2.93 17.90 -3.41
C GLY A 163 3.97 17.54 -2.36
N TYR A 164 3.85 16.39 -1.66
CA TYR A 164 4.88 15.95 -0.71
C TYR A 164 6.28 15.93 -1.36
N SER A 165 7.26 16.51 -0.70
CA SER A 165 8.65 16.69 -1.18
C SER A 165 8.83 17.56 -2.43
N SER A 166 7.77 18.08 -3.06
CA SER A 166 7.86 18.91 -4.28
C SER A 166 7.30 20.33 -4.10
N ASP A 167 6.16 20.47 -3.42
CA ASP A 167 5.51 21.75 -3.14
C ASP A 167 4.93 21.74 -1.72
N LYS A 168 5.67 22.34 -0.79
CA LYS A 168 5.28 22.37 0.61
C LYS A 168 3.97 23.14 0.86
N ASN A 169 3.72 24.21 0.10
CA ASN A 169 2.52 25.01 0.27
C ASN A 169 1.28 24.26 -0.21
N LEU A 170 1.40 23.62 -1.39
CA LEU A 170 0.34 22.76 -1.92
C LEU A 170 0.06 21.60 -0.95
N PHE A 171 1.10 20.94 -0.48
CA PHE A 171 0.95 19.83 0.46
C PHE A 171 0.22 20.24 1.75
N GLN A 172 0.62 21.37 2.36
CA GLN A 172 -0.04 21.89 3.57
C GLN A 172 -1.49 22.34 3.35
N SER A 173 -1.85 22.70 2.13
CA SER A 173 -3.23 23.13 1.81
C SER A 173 -4.17 21.96 1.55
N LEU A 174 -3.63 20.80 1.10
CA LEU A 174 -4.42 19.66 0.68
C LEU A 174 -4.40 18.49 1.70
N TRP A 175 -3.35 18.42 2.52
CA TRP A 175 -3.08 17.34 3.45
C TRP A 175 -3.07 17.83 4.91
#